data_dacd14ca778939debeee3cd341278f8f
#
_entry.id   dacd14ca778939debeee3cd341278f8f
#
_cell.length_a   1.000
_cell.length_b   1.000
_cell.length_c   1.000
_cell.angle_alpha   90.00
_cell.angle_beta   90.00
_cell.angle_gamma   90.00
#
_symmetry.space_group_name_H-M   'P 1'
#
loop_
_entity.id
_entity.type
_entity.pdbx_description
1 polymer ?
#
loop_
_entity_poly.entity_id
_entity_poly.type
_entity_poly.pdbx_seq_one_letter_code
_entity_poly.pdbx_strand_id
1 'polypeptide(L)'
;MEKLTVLKVGGAVVEDPQALDAFLTGFAAMPGLKVLVHGGGREATKVAAQLGIQTKMVDGRRITDADMLRVVTRVYGGLVNKGVVAALQARGVNALGLTGADLGCMLAVKRPVKDIDYGYVGDMEKVDTSILADLISRGVVPVMAPLSFDGKGTLLNTNADTIASSVAKALAERFEVTLVYCFEKAGVLKDPDDDASVIPLITKESFAGLSSDGTVSGGMLPKLQNAFEALESGVKEVRITKADAPESGTRIVL
;
A
#
# COMPACT_ATOMS: atom_id res chain seq x y z
N MET A 1 23.21 -1.48 6.20
CA MET A 1 22.07 -0.55 6.11
C MET A 1 21.14 -0.81 7.27
N GLU A 2 20.47 0.22 7.77
CA GLU A 2 19.45 0.06 8.81
C GLU A 2 18.20 -0.64 8.23
N LYS A 3 17.53 -1.41 9.07
CA LYS A 3 16.30 -2.11 8.67
C LYS A 3 15.12 -1.15 8.66
N LEU A 4 14.32 -1.21 7.60
CA LEU A 4 13.12 -0.43 7.42
C LEU A 4 11.96 -1.34 7.02
N THR A 5 10.83 -1.20 7.68
CA THR A 5 9.60 -1.90 7.29
C THR A 5 8.63 -0.93 6.61
N VAL A 6 8.25 -1.23 5.38
CA VAL A 6 7.16 -0.53 4.67
C VAL A 6 5.93 -1.43 4.76
N LEU A 7 4.91 -0.98 5.52
CA LEU A 7 3.65 -1.71 5.66
C LEU A 7 2.56 -1.07 4.81
N LYS A 8 1.82 -1.89 4.10
CA LYS A 8 0.57 -1.47 3.45
C LYS A 8 -0.61 -2.12 4.14
N VAL A 9 -1.56 -1.32 4.59
CA VAL A 9 -2.82 -1.79 5.17
C VAL A 9 -3.99 -1.63 4.19
N GLY A 10 -4.79 -2.67 4.03
CA GLY A 10 -5.95 -2.69 3.12
C GLY A 10 -7.12 -1.82 3.58
N GLY A 11 -7.97 -1.43 2.63
CA GLY A 11 -9.15 -0.60 2.90
C GLY A 11 -10.14 -1.25 3.87
N ALA A 12 -10.30 -2.57 3.84
CA ALA A 12 -11.20 -3.27 4.76
C ALA A 12 -10.81 -3.09 6.23
N VAL A 13 -9.51 -3.16 6.54
CA VAL A 13 -8.99 -2.91 7.90
C VAL A 13 -9.16 -1.45 8.29
N VAL A 14 -8.90 -0.53 7.34
CA VAL A 14 -9.00 0.93 7.58
C VAL A 14 -10.44 1.37 7.90
N GLU A 15 -11.44 0.67 7.37
CA GLU A 15 -12.86 1.01 7.53
C GLU A 15 -13.52 0.37 8.75
N ASP A 16 -12.94 -0.67 9.28
CA ASP A 16 -13.40 -1.30 10.52
C ASP A 16 -12.66 -0.66 11.71
N PRO A 17 -13.37 0.08 12.59
CA PRO A 17 -12.73 0.76 13.71
C PRO A 17 -11.97 -0.19 14.66
N GLN A 18 -12.47 -1.41 14.88
CA GLN A 18 -11.84 -2.38 15.77
C GLN A 18 -10.59 -2.99 15.12
N ALA A 19 -10.68 -3.38 13.85
CA ALA A 19 -9.54 -3.90 13.08
C ALA A 19 -8.45 -2.83 12.91
N LEU A 20 -8.83 -1.59 12.65
CA LEU A 20 -7.88 -0.47 12.55
C LEU A 20 -7.18 -0.21 13.89
N ASP A 21 -7.93 -0.20 15.01
CA ASP A 21 -7.37 0.02 16.35
C ASP A 21 -6.34 -1.06 16.71
N ALA A 22 -6.69 -2.33 16.49
CA ALA A 22 -5.79 -3.46 16.71
C ALA A 22 -4.53 -3.37 15.83
N PHE A 23 -4.70 -3.08 14.53
CA PHE A 23 -3.60 -2.90 13.59
C PHE A 23 -2.66 -1.77 14.02
N LEU A 24 -3.20 -0.57 14.34
CA LEU A 24 -2.39 0.58 14.73
C LEU A 24 -1.68 0.36 16.07
N THR A 25 -2.28 -0.40 16.99
CA THR A 25 -1.64 -0.80 18.24
C THR A 25 -0.44 -1.72 17.97
N GLY A 26 -0.59 -2.73 17.14
CA GLY A 26 0.52 -3.60 16.69
C GLY A 26 1.59 -2.82 15.94
N PHE A 27 1.19 -1.96 14.99
CA PHE A 27 2.11 -1.11 14.23
C PHE A 27 2.90 -0.16 15.15
N ALA A 28 2.26 0.45 16.16
CA ALA A 28 2.94 1.33 17.11
C ALA A 28 4.00 0.56 17.91
N ALA A 29 3.70 -0.66 18.34
CA ALA A 29 4.60 -1.52 19.12
C ALA A 29 5.76 -2.11 18.30
N MET A 30 5.68 -2.13 16.96
CA MET A 30 6.77 -2.64 16.12
C MET A 30 8.05 -1.84 16.33
N PRO A 31 9.19 -2.51 16.58
CA PRO A 31 10.47 -1.84 16.71
C PRO A 31 11.03 -1.38 15.36
N GLY A 32 11.98 -0.45 15.39
CA GLY A 32 12.74 -0.01 14.22
C GLY A 32 12.03 1.02 13.35
N LEU A 33 12.66 1.31 12.21
CA LEU A 33 12.18 2.29 11.24
C LEU A 33 11.00 1.72 10.45
N LYS A 34 9.98 2.55 10.21
CA LYS A 34 8.77 2.09 9.53
C LYS A 34 8.07 3.20 8.74
N VAL A 35 7.41 2.78 7.68
CA VAL A 35 6.52 3.60 6.83
C VAL A 35 5.18 2.90 6.75
N LEU A 36 4.09 3.65 6.81
CA LEU A 36 2.75 3.12 6.62
C LEU A 36 2.16 3.63 5.30
N VAL A 37 1.58 2.73 4.52
CA VAL A 37 0.77 3.06 3.35
C VAL A 37 -0.65 2.56 3.59
N HIS A 38 -1.65 3.44 3.53
CA HIS A 38 -3.03 3.03 3.77
C HIS A 38 -3.87 2.96 2.49
N GLY A 39 -4.91 2.15 2.52
CA GLY A 39 -5.99 2.16 1.53
C GLY A 39 -7.09 3.17 1.88
N GLY A 40 -8.30 2.93 1.39
CA GLY A 40 -9.49 3.78 1.66
C GLY A 40 -10.54 3.72 0.55
N GLY A 41 -10.39 2.76 -0.36
CA GLY A 41 -11.25 2.68 -1.56
C GLY A 41 -12.72 2.47 -1.27
N ARG A 42 -13.07 1.66 -0.26
CA ARG A 42 -14.47 1.43 0.14
C ARG A 42 -15.07 2.70 0.74
N GLU A 43 -14.32 3.41 1.61
CA GLU A 43 -14.77 4.68 2.19
C GLU A 43 -15.00 5.74 1.11
N ALA A 44 -14.11 5.83 0.11
CA ALA A 44 -14.32 6.71 -1.03
C ALA A 44 -15.59 6.35 -1.83
N THR A 45 -15.92 5.05 -1.94
CA THR A 45 -17.18 4.60 -2.58
C THR A 45 -18.40 5.05 -1.78
N LYS A 46 -18.37 4.94 -0.44
CA LYS A 46 -19.47 5.40 0.43
C LYS A 46 -19.68 6.90 0.32
N VAL A 47 -18.60 7.68 0.42
CA VAL A 47 -18.66 9.14 0.31
C VAL A 47 -19.13 9.58 -1.09
N ALA A 48 -18.65 8.92 -2.14
CA ALA A 48 -19.12 9.19 -3.51
C ALA A 48 -20.64 8.97 -3.64
N ALA A 49 -21.13 7.85 -3.11
CA ALA A 49 -22.58 7.55 -3.13
C ALA A 49 -23.40 8.59 -2.37
N GLN A 50 -22.94 9.05 -1.20
CA GLN A 50 -23.59 10.12 -0.43
C GLN A 50 -23.66 11.45 -1.20
N LEU A 51 -22.69 11.70 -2.09
CA LEU A 51 -22.63 12.90 -2.94
C LEU A 51 -23.32 12.69 -4.30
N GLY A 52 -23.97 11.54 -4.53
CA GLY A 52 -24.62 11.23 -5.82
C GLY A 52 -23.62 10.94 -6.96
N ILE A 53 -22.34 10.66 -6.65
CA ILE A 53 -21.30 10.39 -7.63
C ILE A 53 -21.20 8.87 -7.82
N GLN A 54 -21.39 8.42 -9.06
CA GLN A 54 -21.31 7.00 -9.39
C GLN A 54 -19.88 6.51 -9.43
N THR A 55 -19.55 5.48 -8.63
CA THR A 55 -18.27 4.80 -8.70
C THR A 55 -18.24 3.79 -9.85
N LYS A 56 -17.24 3.88 -10.72
CA LYS A 56 -16.97 2.91 -11.79
C LYS A 56 -15.63 2.24 -11.54
N MET A 57 -15.63 0.90 -11.58
CA MET A 57 -14.43 0.09 -11.37
C MET A 57 -14.19 -0.77 -12.61
N VAL A 58 -12.93 -0.86 -13.07
CA VAL A 58 -12.50 -1.75 -14.14
C VAL A 58 -11.20 -2.40 -13.71
N ASP A 59 -11.15 -3.73 -13.76
CA ASP A 59 -9.99 -4.54 -13.34
C ASP A 59 -9.45 -4.16 -11.95
N GLY A 60 -10.36 -3.94 -10.99
CA GLY A 60 -10.01 -3.54 -9.64
C GLY A 60 -9.50 -2.09 -9.49
N ARG A 61 -9.54 -1.29 -10.57
CA ARG A 61 -9.09 0.11 -10.57
C ARG A 61 -10.29 1.04 -10.73
N ARG A 62 -10.26 2.14 -9.99
CA ARG A 62 -11.31 3.16 -10.01
C ARG A 62 -11.11 4.11 -11.18
N ILE A 63 -12.11 4.22 -12.07
CA ILE A 63 -12.17 5.34 -13.00
C ILE A 63 -12.34 6.62 -12.19
N THR A 64 -11.47 7.58 -12.40
CA THR A 64 -11.35 8.77 -11.58
C THR A 64 -11.50 10.01 -12.45
N ASP A 65 -12.73 10.41 -12.69
CA ASP A 65 -13.03 11.72 -13.30
C ASP A 65 -12.78 12.87 -12.31
N ALA A 66 -13.05 14.10 -12.69
CA ALA A 66 -12.77 15.28 -11.87
C ALA A 66 -13.54 15.27 -10.54
N ASP A 67 -14.79 14.81 -10.54
CA ASP A 67 -15.61 14.76 -9.31
C ASP A 67 -15.14 13.62 -8.40
N MET A 68 -14.85 12.46 -8.97
CA MET A 68 -14.26 11.35 -8.23
C MET A 68 -12.87 11.69 -7.68
N LEU A 69 -12.04 12.47 -8.41
CA LEU A 69 -10.76 12.97 -7.88
C LEU A 69 -10.97 13.82 -6.63
N ARG A 70 -11.96 14.69 -6.63
CA ARG A 70 -12.32 15.51 -5.44
C ARG A 70 -12.72 14.64 -4.26
N VAL A 71 -13.47 13.54 -4.51
CA VAL A 71 -13.84 12.57 -3.47
C VAL A 71 -12.62 11.87 -2.91
N VAL A 72 -11.80 11.26 -3.76
CA VAL A 72 -10.61 10.49 -3.28
C VAL A 72 -9.59 11.40 -2.61
N THR A 73 -9.43 12.64 -3.05
CA THR A 73 -8.56 13.62 -2.38
C THR A 73 -9.03 13.91 -0.96
N ARG A 74 -10.32 14.16 -0.74
CA ARG A 74 -10.90 14.41 0.59
C ARG A 74 -10.81 13.19 1.47
N VAL A 75 -11.14 12.01 0.92
CA VAL A 75 -11.18 10.77 1.69
C VAL A 75 -9.77 10.28 1.99
N TYR A 76 -8.91 10.13 0.99
CA TYR A 76 -7.58 9.56 1.21
C TYR A 76 -6.64 10.54 1.90
N GLY A 77 -6.54 11.78 1.38
CA GLY A 77 -5.61 12.79 1.92
C GLY A 77 -6.09 13.45 3.22
N GLY A 78 -7.41 13.53 3.40
CA GLY A 78 -8.04 14.13 4.57
C GLY A 78 -8.52 13.08 5.59
N LEU A 79 -9.71 12.54 5.36
CA LEU A 79 -10.41 11.73 6.35
C LEU A 79 -9.58 10.53 6.84
N VAL A 80 -9.11 9.68 5.95
CA VAL A 80 -8.38 8.45 6.31
C VAL A 80 -6.97 8.80 6.79
N ASN A 81 -6.21 9.54 6.00
CA ASN A 81 -4.82 9.85 6.34
C ASN A 81 -4.69 10.56 7.68
N LYS A 82 -5.45 11.62 7.90
CA LYS A 82 -5.36 12.40 9.15
C LYS A 82 -5.97 11.65 10.34
N GLY A 83 -6.97 10.82 10.12
CA GLY A 83 -7.49 9.91 11.15
C GLY A 83 -6.44 8.90 11.62
N VAL A 84 -5.74 8.26 10.69
CA VAL A 84 -4.62 7.34 10.99
C VAL A 84 -3.48 8.07 11.72
N VAL A 85 -3.09 9.25 11.23
CA VAL A 85 -2.04 10.07 11.89
C VAL A 85 -2.43 10.41 13.32
N ALA A 86 -3.65 10.90 13.55
CA ALA A 86 -4.12 11.26 14.89
C ALA A 86 -4.12 10.04 15.84
N ALA A 87 -4.56 8.88 15.33
CA ALA A 87 -4.56 7.64 16.11
C ALA A 87 -3.14 7.12 16.43
N LEU A 88 -2.17 7.29 15.53
CA LEU A 88 -0.76 6.96 15.77
C LEU A 88 -0.10 7.93 16.75
N GLN A 89 -0.37 9.23 16.63
CA GLN A 89 0.11 10.23 17.59
C GLN A 89 -0.39 9.93 19.00
N ALA A 90 -1.65 9.54 19.16
CA ALA A 90 -2.22 9.12 20.44
C ALA A 90 -1.52 7.89 21.06
N ARG A 91 -0.80 7.12 20.24
CA ARG A 91 0.03 5.95 20.65
C ARG A 91 1.51 6.28 20.78
N GLY A 92 1.89 7.57 20.78
CA GLY A 92 3.27 8.01 20.90
C GLY A 92 4.14 7.84 19.65
N VAL A 93 3.53 7.51 18.50
CA VAL A 93 4.24 7.43 17.21
C VAL A 93 4.27 8.81 16.56
N ASN A 94 5.46 9.33 16.27
CA ASN A 94 5.64 10.62 15.60
C ASN A 94 5.28 10.50 14.10
N ALA A 95 3.99 10.39 13.80
CA ALA A 95 3.47 10.13 12.47
C ALA A 95 3.27 11.43 11.66
N LEU A 96 3.63 11.40 10.37
CA LEU A 96 3.43 12.49 9.40
C LEU A 96 2.65 11.96 8.18
N GLY A 97 1.46 12.49 7.96
CA GLY A 97 0.63 12.11 6.81
C GLY A 97 1.03 12.87 5.55
N LEU A 98 1.27 12.12 4.46
CA LEU A 98 1.75 12.64 3.19
C LEU A 98 0.92 12.12 2.01
N THR A 99 0.74 12.98 1.02
CA THR A 99 0.40 12.66 -0.37
C THR A 99 1.63 12.85 -1.25
N GLY A 100 1.56 12.52 -2.51
CA GLY A 100 2.66 12.76 -3.46
C GLY A 100 3.01 14.24 -3.67
N ALA A 101 2.05 15.13 -3.45
CA ALA A 101 2.28 16.57 -3.57
C ALA A 101 3.04 17.15 -2.36
N ASP A 102 2.90 16.52 -1.19
CA ASP A 102 3.65 16.94 -0.01
C ASP A 102 5.14 16.67 -0.27
N LEU A 103 5.95 17.71 -0.23
CA LEU A 103 7.38 17.67 -0.55
C LEU A 103 7.70 17.20 -1.99
N GLY A 104 6.70 17.04 -2.87
CA GLY A 104 6.89 16.43 -4.20
C GLY A 104 7.38 14.99 -4.15
N CYS A 105 7.10 14.27 -3.04
CA CYS A 105 7.77 13.02 -2.72
C CYS A 105 7.35 11.81 -3.56
N MET A 106 6.20 11.86 -4.26
CA MET A 106 5.74 10.77 -5.13
C MET A 106 5.23 11.34 -6.46
N LEU A 107 6.10 11.37 -7.47
CA LEU A 107 5.76 11.81 -8.82
C LEU A 107 5.16 10.66 -9.63
N ALA A 108 4.16 11.00 -10.45
CA ALA A 108 3.50 10.08 -11.35
C ALA A 108 3.08 10.78 -12.64
N VAL A 109 2.95 10.02 -13.71
CA VAL A 109 2.31 10.50 -14.93
C VAL A 109 0.84 10.08 -14.94
N LYS A 110 -0.02 10.94 -15.47
CA LYS A 110 -1.40 10.54 -15.73
C LYS A 110 -1.40 9.33 -16.66
N ARG A 111 -2.11 8.27 -16.27
CA ARG A 111 -2.18 7.05 -17.08
C ARG A 111 -2.62 7.37 -18.52
N PRO A 112 -1.86 6.91 -19.53
CA PRO A 112 -2.25 7.09 -20.94
C PRO A 112 -3.59 6.39 -21.24
N VAL A 113 -4.42 7.04 -22.02
CA VAL A 113 -5.65 6.44 -22.52
C VAL A 113 -5.29 5.36 -23.55
N LYS A 114 -5.81 4.15 -23.33
CA LYS A 114 -5.77 3.04 -24.28
C LYS A 114 -7.22 2.64 -24.58
N ASP A 115 -7.59 1.38 -24.34
CA ASP A 115 -8.97 0.90 -24.50
C ASP A 115 -9.92 1.55 -23.48
N ILE A 116 -9.40 1.98 -22.32
CA ILE A 116 -10.15 2.59 -21.24
C ILE A 116 -9.48 3.89 -20.82
N ASP A 117 -10.27 4.97 -20.70
CA ASP A 117 -9.86 6.18 -20.03
C ASP A 117 -10.11 6.06 -18.52
N TYR A 118 -9.05 5.91 -17.76
CA TYR A 118 -9.13 5.87 -16.30
C TYR A 118 -9.20 7.27 -15.65
N GLY A 119 -9.13 8.34 -16.43
CA GLY A 119 -9.17 9.72 -15.95
C GLY A 119 -7.90 10.11 -15.17
N TYR A 120 -8.07 10.64 -13.96
CA TYR A 120 -6.99 11.12 -13.09
C TYR A 120 -6.35 9.96 -12.28
N VAL A 121 -5.96 8.91 -12.96
CA VAL A 121 -5.18 7.80 -12.39
C VAL A 121 -3.71 8.02 -12.69
N GLY A 122 -2.85 7.81 -11.68
CA GLY A 122 -1.40 7.96 -11.76
C GLY A 122 -0.67 6.64 -11.92
N ASP A 123 0.29 6.61 -12.84
CA ASP A 123 1.33 5.60 -12.93
C ASP A 123 2.62 6.19 -12.34
N MET A 124 3.16 5.52 -11.30
CA MET A 124 4.32 6.00 -10.55
C MET A 124 5.55 6.15 -11.45
N GLU A 125 6.21 7.30 -11.36
CA GLU A 125 7.43 7.61 -12.10
C GLU A 125 8.64 7.67 -11.17
N LYS A 126 8.50 8.37 -10.04
CA LYS A 126 9.62 8.57 -9.10
C LYS A 126 9.13 8.76 -7.67
N VAL A 127 9.89 8.22 -6.73
CA VAL A 127 9.78 8.56 -5.30
C VAL A 127 11.05 9.29 -4.88
N ASP A 128 10.91 10.48 -4.28
CA ASP A 128 12.06 11.20 -3.73
C ASP A 128 12.42 10.62 -2.36
N THR A 129 13.52 9.86 -2.34
CA THR A 129 14.01 9.18 -1.14
C THR A 129 14.83 10.08 -0.23
N SER A 130 15.33 11.22 -0.71
CA SER A 130 16.21 12.10 0.07
C SER A 130 15.47 12.62 1.30
N ILE A 131 14.32 13.26 1.08
CA ILE A 131 13.51 13.84 2.14
C ILE A 131 12.84 12.76 2.99
N LEU A 132 12.34 11.68 2.38
CA LEU A 132 11.74 10.58 3.13
C LEU A 132 12.75 9.90 4.06
N ALA A 133 13.98 9.65 3.59
CA ALA A 133 15.04 9.06 4.40
C ALA A 133 15.43 9.97 5.57
N ASP A 134 15.52 11.28 5.35
CA ASP A 134 15.81 12.25 6.42
C ASP A 134 14.72 12.26 7.50
N LEU A 135 13.44 12.25 7.11
CA LEU A 135 12.32 12.17 8.04
C LEU A 135 12.38 10.87 8.86
N ILE A 136 12.55 9.74 8.18
CA ILE A 136 12.63 8.41 8.80
C ILE A 136 13.80 8.35 9.79
N SER A 137 14.98 8.83 9.41
CA SER A 137 16.17 8.84 10.27
C SER A 137 16.03 9.74 11.50
N ARG A 138 15.12 10.72 11.46
CA ARG A 138 14.74 11.56 12.61
C ARG A 138 13.62 10.99 13.46
N GLY A 139 13.21 9.74 13.22
CA GLY A 139 12.15 9.07 13.97
C GLY A 139 10.73 9.52 13.56
N VAL A 140 10.58 10.20 12.44
CA VAL A 140 9.26 10.49 11.86
C VAL A 140 8.78 9.26 11.09
N VAL A 141 7.53 8.88 11.29
CA VAL A 141 6.87 7.77 10.57
C VAL A 141 5.98 8.34 9.47
N PRO A 142 6.40 8.25 8.18
CA PRO A 142 5.56 8.66 7.06
C PRO A 142 4.32 7.77 6.95
N VAL A 143 3.15 8.40 6.79
CA VAL A 143 1.86 7.76 6.52
C VAL A 143 1.40 8.19 5.14
N MET A 144 1.59 7.32 4.15
CA MET A 144 1.40 7.65 2.74
C MET A 144 -0.04 7.38 2.31
N ALA A 145 -0.70 8.40 1.78
CA ALA A 145 -2.00 8.26 1.13
C ALA A 145 -1.84 7.77 -0.32
N PRO A 146 -2.83 7.06 -0.91
CA PRO A 146 -2.79 6.58 -2.29
C PRO A 146 -3.12 7.71 -3.30
N LEU A 147 -2.40 8.81 -3.17
CA LEU A 147 -2.46 10.01 -4.01
C LEU A 147 -1.05 10.41 -4.44
N SER A 148 -0.74 10.23 -5.70
CA SER A 148 0.50 10.72 -6.31
C SER A 148 0.32 12.13 -6.89
N PHE A 149 1.37 12.71 -7.46
CA PHE A 149 1.41 14.08 -7.95
C PHE A 149 2.00 14.14 -9.36
N ASP A 150 1.42 14.92 -10.25
CA ASP A 150 1.88 15.02 -11.65
C ASP A 150 3.03 16.02 -11.86
N GLY A 151 3.51 16.67 -10.80
CA GLY A 151 4.52 17.73 -10.88
C GLY A 151 4.01 19.06 -11.46
N LYS A 152 2.72 19.16 -11.80
CA LYS A 152 2.12 20.30 -12.51
C LYS A 152 0.89 20.88 -11.80
N GLY A 153 0.63 20.46 -10.58
CA GLY A 153 -0.48 20.96 -9.75
C GLY A 153 -1.67 20.03 -9.62
N THR A 154 -1.59 18.79 -10.15
CA THR A 154 -2.69 17.83 -10.09
C THR A 154 -2.32 16.62 -9.26
N LEU A 155 -3.17 16.26 -8.29
CA LEU A 155 -3.11 14.96 -7.62
C LEU A 155 -3.68 13.88 -8.54
N LEU A 156 -3.12 12.68 -8.45
CA LEU A 156 -3.55 11.52 -9.20
C LEU A 156 -3.89 10.38 -8.25
N ASN A 157 -5.03 9.72 -8.48
CA ASN A 157 -5.41 8.52 -7.75
C ASN A 157 -4.49 7.35 -8.15
N THR A 158 -3.77 6.80 -7.20
CA THR A 158 -2.84 5.69 -7.44
C THR A 158 -3.17 4.53 -6.49
N ASN A 159 -3.08 3.30 -7.00
CA ASN A 159 -3.34 2.11 -6.18
C ASN A 159 -2.36 2.05 -4.99
N ALA A 160 -2.87 1.76 -3.79
CA ALA A 160 -2.06 1.75 -2.57
C ALA A 160 -0.98 0.65 -2.57
N ASP A 161 -1.21 -0.49 -3.23
CA ASP A 161 -0.17 -1.54 -3.38
C ASP A 161 0.96 -1.04 -4.28
N THR A 162 0.62 -0.29 -5.34
CA THR A 162 1.59 0.37 -6.23
C THR A 162 2.40 1.42 -5.46
N ILE A 163 1.76 2.27 -4.65
CA ILE A 163 2.47 3.24 -3.79
C ILE A 163 3.44 2.51 -2.85
N ALA A 164 2.97 1.47 -2.15
CA ALA A 164 3.80 0.73 -1.19
C ALA A 164 5.01 0.09 -1.88
N SER A 165 4.80 -0.56 -3.02
CA SER A 165 5.90 -1.15 -3.81
C SER A 165 6.88 -0.09 -4.29
N SER A 166 6.41 1.03 -4.83
CA SER A 166 7.28 2.11 -5.34
C SER A 166 8.10 2.76 -4.23
N VAL A 167 7.48 3.02 -3.07
CA VAL A 167 8.16 3.56 -1.89
C VAL A 167 9.20 2.58 -1.35
N ALA A 168 8.86 1.28 -1.25
CA ALA A 168 9.77 0.25 -0.78
C ALA A 168 10.99 0.09 -1.72
N LYS A 169 10.75 0.01 -3.03
CA LYS A 169 11.83 -0.07 -4.05
C LYS A 169 12.78 1.11 -3.96
N ALA A 170 12.25 2.32 -3.90
CA ALA A 170 13.08 3.53 -3.84
C ALA A 170 13.89 3.61 -2.53
N LEU A 171 13.29 3.28 -1.39
CA LEU A 171 13.98 3.28 -0.10
C LEU A 171 14.99 2.14 0.05
N ALA A 172 14.92 1.07 -0.76
CA ALA A 172 15.89 -0.02 -0.76
C ALA A 172 17.31 0.42 -1.16
N GLU A 173 17.46 1.56 -1.80
CA GLU A 173 18.77 2.17 -2.08
C GLU A 173 19.49 2.65 -0.80
N ARG A 174 18.74 2.91 0.29
CA ARG A 174 19.26 3.52 1.53
C ARG A 174 19.08 2.63 2.77
N PHE A 175 18.11 1.71 2.74
CA PHE A 175 17.73 0.85 3.86
C PHE A 175 17.66 -0.62 3.44
N GLU A 176 17.77 -1.53 4.40
CA GLU A 176 17.40 -2.92 4.21
C GLU A 176 15.87 -3.03 4.37
N VAL A 177 15.15 -3.01 3.25
CA VAL A 177 13.69 -2.88 3.25
C VAL A 177 12.99 -4.23 3.27
N THR A 178 12.05 -4.39 4.21
CA THR A 178 10.98 -5.40 4.18
C THR A 178 9.67 -4.72 3.78
N LEU A 179 9.02 -5.20 2.72
CA LEU A 179 7.70 -4.75 2.29
C LEU A 179 6.64 -5.72 2.81
N VAL A 180 5.68 -5.22 3.60
CA VAL A 180 4.63 -6.03 4.22
C VAL A 180 3.26 -5.61 3.67
N TYR A 181 2.57 -6.53 3.03
CA TYR A 181 1.18 -6.36 2.63
C TYR A 181 0.26 -7.01 3.66
N CYS A 182 -0.50 -6.18 4.38
CA CYS A 182 -1.50 -6.60 5.35
C CYS A 182 -2.88 -6.69 4.67
N PHE A 183 -3.42 -7.91 4.62
CA PHE A 183 -4.72 -8.22 4.04
C PHE A 183 -5.66 -8.85 5.08
N GLU A 184 -6.80 -9.39 4.62
CA GLU A 184 -7.78 -10.10 5.44
C GLU A 184 -7.37 -11.56 5.72
N LYS A 185 -6.55 -12.16 4.84
CA LYS A 185 -6.06 -13.55 4.95
C LYS A 185 -4.69 -13.60 5.63
N ALA A 186 -4.42 -14.72 6.30
CA ALA A 186 -3.20 -14.93 7.08
C ALA A 186 -1.92 -14.99 6.23
N GLY A 187 -2.04 -15.13 4.92
CA GLY A 187 -0.94 -15.23 3.97
C GLY A 187 -1.42 -15.71 2.61
N VAL A 188 -0.52 -16.26 1.82
CA VAL A 188 -0.86 -17.03 0.62
C VAL A 188 -1.28 -18.42 1.07
N LEU A 189 -2.52 -18.80 0.78
CA LEU A 189 -3.10 -20.07 1.21
C LEU A 189 -2.96 -21.11 0.09
N LYS A 190 -2.71 -22.37 0.46
CA LYS A 190 -2.82 -23.53 -0.46
C LYS A 190 -4.27 -23.79 -0.84
N ASP A 191 -5.16 -23.67 0.15
CA ASP A 191 -6.61 -23.77 -0.01
C ASP A 191 -7.22 -22.43 0.43
N PRO A 192 -7.90 -21.69 -0.47
CA PRO A 192 -8.51 -20.41 -0.15
C PRO A 192 -9.54 -20.44 0.98
N ASP A 193 -10.12 -21.60 1.25
CA ASP A 193 -11.16 -21.81 2.28
C ASP A 193 -10.59 -22.29 3.61
N ASP A 194 -9.28 -22.60 3.68
CA ASP A 194 -8.58 -23.04 4.90
C ASP A 194 -7.50 -22.02 5.31
N ASP A 195 -7.81 -21.18 6.29
CA ASP A 195 -6.88 -20.18 6.85
C ASP A 195 -5.63 -20.80 7.52
N ALA A 196 -5.64 -22.12 7.83
CA ALA A 196 -4.49 -22.85 8.36
C ALA A 196 -3.52 -23.31 7.26
N SER A 197 -3.92 -23.24 5.99
CA SER A 197 -3.15 -23.70 4.83
C SER A 197 -2.08 -22.71 4.34
N VAL A 198 -1.61 -21.78 5.19
CA VAL A 198 -0.62 -20.78 4.82
C VAL A 198 0.66 -21.42 4.29
N ILE A 199 1.12 -20.95 3.14
CA ILE A 199 2.44 -21.26 2.58
C ILE A 199 3.46 -20.34 3.28
N PRO A 200 4.35 -20.85 4.13
CA PRO A 200 5.21 -19.98 4.95
C PRO A 200 6.31 -19.28 4.15
N LEU A 201 6.76 -19.89 3.05
CA LEU A 201 7.85 -19.38 2.22
C LEU A 201 7.56 -19.62 0.73
N ILE A 202 7.72 -18.59 -0.09
CA ILE A 202 7.65 -18.68 -1.54
C ILE A 202 8.95 -18.10 -2.12
N THR A 203 9.67 -18.93 -2.88
CA THR A 203 10.82 -18.52 -3.69
C THR A 203 10.42 -18.41 -5.15
N LYS A 204 11.28 -17.83 -5.99
CA LYS A 204 11.03 -17.73 -7.43
C LYS A 204 10.80 -19.09 -8.08
N GLU A 205 11.54 -20.13 -7.62
CA GLU A 205 11.38 -21.51 -8.12
C GLU A 205 10.04 -22.12 -7.68
N SER A 206 9.69 -22.00 -6.38
CA SER A 206 8.42 -22.55 -5.89
C SER A 206 7.21 -21.82 -6.47
N PHE A 207 7.31 -20.52 -6.75
CA PHE A 207 6.24 -19.76 -7.39
C PHE A 207 5.88 -20.29 -8.78
N ALA A 208 6.88 -20.68 -9.59
CA ALA A 208 6.63 -21.26 -10.90
C ALA A 208 5.79 -22.56 -10.78
N GLY A 209 6.10 -23.41 -9.80
CA GLY A 209 5.32 -24.61 -9.50
C GLY A 209 3.90 -24.30 -9.06
N LEU A 210 3.74 -23.44 -8.03
CA LEU A 210 2.45 -23.04 -7.46
C LEU A 210 1.53 -22.34 -8.48
N SER A 211 2.11 -21.67 -9.47
CA SER A 211 1.36 -21.07 -10.57
C SER A 211 0.93 -22.13 -11.60
N SER A 212 1.79 -23.09 -11.90
CA SER A 212 1.51 -24.11 -12.93
C SER A 212 0.50 -25.16 -12.49
N ASP A 213 0.48 -25.52 -11.20
CA ASP A 213 -0.46 -26.47 -10.61
C ASP A 213 -1.80 -25.85 -10.18
N GLY A 214 -1.94 -24.51 -10.32
CA GLY A 214 -3.16 -23.77 -10.01
C GLY A 214 -3.37 -23.47 -8.53
N THR A 215 -2.45 -23.85 -7.64
CA THR A 215 -2.49 -23.53 -6.19
C THR A 215 -2.55 -22.01 -5.99
N VAL A 216 -1.75 -21.27 -6.74
CA VAL A 216 -1.83 -19.81 -6.80
C VAL A 216 -2.50 -19.40 -8.10
N SER A 217 -3.67 -18.75 -7.98
CA SER A 217 -4.49 -18.34 -9.12
C SER A 217 -5.16 -16.98 -8.92
N GLY A 218 -5.86 -16.51 -9.94
CA GLY A 218 -6.69 -15.30 -9.87
C GLY A 218 -5.90 -14.07 -9.42
N GLY A 219 -6.47 -13.30 -8.50
CA GLY A 219 -5.90 -12.04 -8.02
C GLY A 219 -4.61 -12.18 -7.19
N MET A 220 -4.22 -13.40 -6.78
CA MET A 220 -2.96 -13.61 -6.06
C MET A 220 -1.75 -13.63 -7.00
N LEU A 221 -1.90 -14.11 -8.23
CA LEU A 221 -0.83 -14.13 -9.23
C LEU A 221 -0.19 -12.76 -9.45
N PRO A 222 -0.94 -11.69 -9.80
CA PRO A 222 -0.34 -10.36 -9.99
C PRO A 222 0.28 -9.80 -8.71
N LYS A 223 -0.22 -10.17 -7.53
CA LYS A 223 0.38 -9.74 -6.26
C LYS A 223 1.76 -10.36 -6.04
N LEU A 224 1.90 -11.66 -6.30
CA LEU A 224 3.19 -12.35 -6.21
C LEU A 224 4.17 -11.87 -7.28
N GLN A 225 3.70 -11.62 -8.51
CA GLN A 225 4.52 -11.02 -9.57
C GLN A 225 5.07 -9.66 -9.11
N ASN A 226 4.22 -8.77 -8.61
CA ASN A 226 4.64 -7.48 -8.07
C ASN A 226 5.61 -7.62 -6.88
N ALA A 227 5.44 -8.67 -6.06
CA ALA A 227 6.36 -8.96 -4.96
C ALA A 227 7.76 -9.33 -5.49
N PHE A 228 7.84 -10.21 -6.50
CA PHE A 228 9.13 -10.56 -7.12
C PHE A 228 9.78 -9.37 -7.84
N GLU A 229 9.00 -8.52 -8.53
CA GLU A 229 9.50 -7.28 -9.10
C GLU A 229 10.10 -6.33 -8.03
N ALA A 230 9.50 -6.30 -6.84
CA ALA A 230 10.04 -5.50 -5.74
C ALA A 230 11.37 -6.09 -5.23
N LEU A 231 11.47 -7.40 -5.08
CA LEU A 231 12.69 -8.11 -4.68
C LEU A 231 13.81 -7.89 -5.70
N GLU A 232 13.52 -8.06 -6.99
CA GLU A 232 14.48 -7.80 -8.09
C GLU A 232 14.95 -6.34 -8.15
N SER A 233 14.15 -5.42 -7.59
CA SER A 233 14.49 -4.00 -7.47
C SER A 233 15.22 -3.64 -6.16
N GLY A 234 15.68 -4.65 -5.37
CA GLY A 234 16.50 -4.44 -4.18
C GLY A 234 15.77 -4.52 -2.84
N VAL A 235 14.45 -4.70 -2.81
CA VAL A 235 13.73 -5.02 -1.57
C VAL A 235 14.21 -6.37 -1.05
N LYS A 236 14.52 -6.46 0.25
CA LYS A 236 15.13 -7.64 0.85
C LYS A 236 14.16 -8.81 1.04
N GLU A 237 12.96 -8.50 1.43
CA GLU A 237 11.87 -9.46 1.68
C GLU A 237 10.54 -8.81 1.37
N VAL A 238 9.62 -9.57 0.80
CA VAL A 238 8.20 -9.19 0.76
C VAL A 238 7.41 -10.17 1.61
N ARG A 239 6.45 -9.66 2.38
CA ARG A 239 5.59 -10.47 3.23
C ARG A 239 4.12 -10.21 2.93
N ILE A 240 3.33 -11.27 2.86
CA ILE A 240 1.87 -11.20 2.78
C ILE A 240 1.32 -11.80 4.06
N THR A 241 0.51 -11.02 4.79
CA THR A 241 0.05 -11.41 6.11
C THR A 241 -1.29 -10.78 6.46
N LYS A 242 -1.86 -11.21 7.60
CA LYS A 242 -3.03 -10.58 8.20
C LYS A 242 -2.63 -9.33 8.98
N ALA A 243 -3.52 -8.35 9.05
CA ALA A 243 -3.23 -7.06 9.65
C ALA A 243 -2.93 -7.13 11.16
N ASP A 244 -3.49 -8.11 11.87
CA ASP A 244 -3.27 -8.32 13.31
C ASP A 244 -1.99 -9.09 13.65
N ALA A 245 -1.27 -9.61 12.64
CA ALA A 245 -0.06 -10.40 12.83
C ALA A 245 1.02 -10.08 11.77
N PRO A 246 1.51 -8.83 11.69
CA PRO A 246 2.37 -8.36 10.59
C PRO A 246 3.73 -9.08 10.48
N GLU A 247 4.13 -9.79 11.52
CA GLU A 247 5.38 -10.57 11.53
C GLU A 247 5.21 -12.04 11.11
N SER A 248 3.96 -12.46 10.85
CA SER A 248 3.61 -13.82 10.40
C SER A 248 3.36 -13.88 8.90
N GLY A 249 2.69 -14.94 8.45
CA GLY A 249 2.22 -15.10 7.08
C GLY A 249 3.23 -15.68 6.12
N THR A 250 3.10 -15.33 4.85
CA THR A 250 3.96 -15.82 3.77
C THR A 250 5.13 -14.88 3.53
N ARG A 251 6.34 -15.40 3.63
CA ARG A 251 7.58 -14.70 3.22
C ARG A 251 7.87 -14.99 1.76
N ILE A 252 8.23 -13.96 1.00
CA ILE A 252 8.58 -14.06 -0.40
C ILE A 252 10.01 -13.54 -0.55
N VAL A 253 10.89 -14.34 -1.14
CA VAL A 253 12.32 -14.05 -1.31
C VAL A 253 12.78 -14.50 -2.70
N LEU A 254 13.92 -13.96 -3.17
CA LEU A 254 14.59 -14.42 -4.39
C LEU A 254 15.22 -15.80 -4.19
#